data_a882c740d57e624be8780b203862ac00
#
_entry.id   a882c740d57e624be8780b203862ac00
#
_cell.length_a   1.000
_cell.length_b   1.000
_cell.length_c   1.000
_cell.angle_alpha   90.00
_cell.angle_beta   90.00
_cell.angle_gamma   90.00
#
_symmetry.space_group_name_H-M   'P 1'
#
loop_
_entity.id
_entity.type
_entity.pdbx_description
1 polymer ?
#
loop_
_entity_poly.entity_id
_entity_poly.type
_entity_poly.pdbx_seq_one_letter_code
_entity_poly.pdbx_strand_id
1 'polypeptide(L)' 'MPGAIVSGNVTMGNNVYMGTNSTIREEITITDNVTVGLNSGVIKNINQEGTYVGLPAKNLK' A
#
# COMPACT_ATOMS: atom_id res chain seq x y z
N MET A 1 -5.05 -2.27 -10.91
CA MET A 1 -6.08 -1.44 -10.27
C MET A 1 -6.10 -0.08 -10.93
N PRO A 2 -7.27 0.37 -11.43
CA PRO A 2 -7.33 1.68 -12.06
C PRO A 2 -6.94 2.79 -11.09
N GLY A 3 -6.07 3.68 -11.54
CA GLY A 3 -5.65 4.81 -10.73
C GLY A 3 -4.65 4.50 -9.64
N ALA A 4 -4.26 3.25 -9.46
CA ALA A 4 -3.23 2.91 -8.48
C ALA A 4 -1.86 3.22 -9.07
N ILE A 5 -0.98 3.81 -8.27
CA ILE A 5 0.35 4.18 -8.70
C ILE A 5 1.38 3.51 -7.80
N VAL A 6 2.27 2.75 -8.42
CA VAL A 6 3.36 2.08 -7.71
C VAL A 6 4.67 2.61 -8.29
N SER A 7 5.43 3.32 -7.47
CA SER A 7 6.69 3.90 -7.91
C SER A 7 7.79 2.84 -8.00
N GLY A 8 8.97 3.24 -8.43
CA GLY A 8 10.06 2.29 -8.65
C GLY A 8 10.56 1.64 -7.38
N ASN A 9 11.12 0.44 -7.52
CA ASN A 9 11.76 -0.30 -6.42
C ASN A 9 10.81 -0.64 -5.27
N VAL A 10 9.53 -0.84 -5.59
CA VAL A 10 8.57 -1.29 -4.60
C VAL A 10 8.52 -2.81 -4.63
N THR A 11 8.64 -3.43 -3.47
CA THR A 11 8.54 -4.88 -3.30
C THR A 11 7.24 -5.18 -2.59
N MET A 12 6.40 -6.00 -3.21
CA MET A 12 5.13 -6.39 -2.61
C MET A 12 5.08 -7.89 -2.42
N GLY A 13 4.56 -8.31 -1.27
CA GLY A 13 4.35 -9.72 -1.02
C GLY A 13 3.12 -10.25 -1.75
N ASN A 14 2.63 -11.40 -1.31
CA ASN A 14 1.47 -12.03 -1.92
C ASN A 14 0.18 -11.42 -1.39
N ASN A 15 -0.85 -11.40 -2.25
CA ASN A 15 -2.20 -10.98 -1.84
C ASN A 15 -2.25 -9.52 -1.38
N VAL A 16 -1.51 -8.65 -2.06
CA VAL A 16 -1.57 -7.23 -1.79
C VAL A 16 -2.62 -6.61 -2.71
N TYR A 17 -3.57 -5.92 -2.14
CA TYR A 17 -4.64 -5.27 -2.88
C TYR A 17 -4.50 -3.76 -2.78
N MET A 18 -4.54 -3.09 -3.93
CA MET A 18 -4.42 -1.64 -4.00
C MET A 18 -5.75 -1.06 -4.44
N GLY A 19 -6.34 -0.21 -3.62
CA GLY A 19 -7.56 0.48 -3.99
C GLY A 19 -7.33 1.54 -5.06
N THR A 20 -8.42 2.05 -5.61
CA THR A 20 -8.37 3.07 -6.67
C THR A 20 -7.68 4.33 -6.16
N ASN A 21 -6.80 4.90 -6.99
CA ASN A 21 -6.06 6.12 -6.67
C ASN A 21 -5.14 6.00 -5.46
N SER A 22 -4.81 4.77 -5.06
CA SER A 22 -3.81 4.58 -4.03
C SER A 22 -2.41 4.76 -4.63
N THR A 23 -1.46 5.15 -3.78
CA THR A 23 -0.10 5.45 -4.22
C THR A 23 0.90 4.82 -3.28
N ILE A 24 1.96 4.23 -3.82
CA ILE A 24 3.07 3.71 -3.04
C ILE A 24 4.32 4.45 -3.49
N ARG A 25 5.04 5.02 -2.54
CA ARG A 25 6.27 5.72 -2.85
C ARG A 25 7.37 4.71 -3.19
N GLU A 26 8.45 5.24 -3.75
CA GLU A 26 9.58 4.40 -4.17
C GLU A 26 10.27 3.77 -2.97
N GLU A 27 10.90 2.62 -3.21
CA GLU A 27 11.72 1.91 -2.23
C GLU A 27 10.93 1.50 -0.99
N ILE A 28 9.68 1.10 -1.21
CA ILE A 28 8.80 0.61 -0.14
C ILE A 28 8.69 -0.89 -0.23
N THR A 29 8.65 -1.56 0.92
CA THR A 29 8.40 -3.00 0.99
C THR A 29 7.07 -3.23 1.70
N ILE A 30 6.20 -4.01 1.08
CA ILE A 30 4.89 -4.35 1.64
C ILE A 30 4.82 -5.85 1.84
N THR A 31 4.50 -6.27 3.06
CA THR A 31 4.39 -7.68 3.39
C THR A 31 3.14 -8.31 2.76
N ASP A 32 2.92 -9.59 3.02
CA ASP A 32 1.78 -10.31 2.46
C ASP A 32 0.47 -9.87 3.08
N ASN A 33 -0.63 -10.09 2.35
CA ASN A 33 -2.00 -9.93 2.86
C ASN A 33 -2.29 -8.51 3.34
N VAL A 34 -1.86 -7.53 2.56
CA VAL A 34 -2.09 -6.12 2.86
C VAL A 34 -3.13 -5.57 1.90
N THR A 35 -4.09 -4.83 2.44
CA THR A 35 -5.06 -4.10 1.64
C THR A 35 -4.81 -2.60 1.83
N VAL A 36 -4.58 -1.90 0.74
CA VAL A 36 -4.44 -0.45 0.78
C VAL A 36 -5.75 0.17 0.28
N GLY A 37 -6.39 0.95 1.11
CA GLY A 37 -7.67 1.56 0.77
C GLY A 37 -7.57 2.57 -0.36
N LEU A 38 -8.70 2.92 -0.93
CA LEU A 38 -8.71 3.88 -2.03
C LEU A 38 -8.21 5.25 -1.55
N ASN A 39 -7.57 5.98 -2.45
CA ASN A 39 -7.00 7.31 -2.19
C ASN A 39 -5.98 7.33 -1.05
N SER A 40 -5.38 6.18 -0.74
CA SER A 40 -4.38 6.11 0.33
C SER A 40 -2.99 6.30 -0.22
N GLY A 41 -2.06 6.75 0.63
CA GLY A 41 -0.68 6.92 0.25
C GLY A 41 0.25 6.17 1.19
N VAL A 42 1.02 5.24 0.67
CA VAL A 42 1.98 4.47 1.44
C VAL A 42 3.34 5.13 1.32
N ILE A 43 3.85 5.65 2.44
CA ILE A 43 5.14 6.34 2.46
C ILE A 43 6.17 5.66 3.35
N LYS A 44 5.80 4.55 3.97
CA LYS A 44 6.70 3.76 4.81
C LYS A 44 6.49 2.29 4.53
N ASN A 45 7.50 1.48 4.85
CA ASN A 45 7.36 0.04 4.71
C ASN A 45 6.20 -0.48 5.55
N ILE A 46 5.49 -1.44 5.00
CA ILE A 46 4.39 -2.10 5.71
C ILE A 46 4.86 -3.48 6.09
N ASN A 47 5.04 -3.72 7.38
CA ASN A 47 5.59 -4.97 7.90
C ASN A 47 4.55 -5.86 8.57
N GLN A 48 3.33 -5.41 8.67
CA GLN A 48 2.25 -6.17 9.30
C GLN A 48 1.07 -6.27 8.35
N GLU A 49 0.42 -7.43 8.37
CA GLU A 49 -0.79 -7.61 7.60
C GLU A 49 -1.88 -6.69 8.10
N GLY A 50 -2.79 -6.32 7.23
CA GLY A 50 -3.93 -5.53 7.61
C GLY A 50 -4.40 -4.61 6.50
N THR A 51 -5.34 -3.76 6.86
CA THR A 51 -5.92 -2.78 5.96
C THR A 51 -5.38 -1.40 6.32
N TYR A 52 -4.81 -0.74 5.33
CA TYR A 52 -4.18 0.57 5.52
C TYR A 52 -4.95 1.62 4.74
N VAL A 53 -5.29 2.72 5.39
CA VAL A 53 -6.06 3.80 4.77
C VAL A 53 -5.46 5.15 5.17
N GLY A 54 -5.74 6.14 4.34
CA GLY A 54 -5.40 7.52 4.65
C GLY A 54 -4.11 7.97 3.97
N LEU A 55 -3.75 9.20 4.24
CA LEU A 55 -2.54 9.82 3.70
C LEU A 55 -1.83 10.53 4.84
N PRO A 56 -0.76 9.95 5.41
CA PRO A 56 -0.19 8.66 5.07
C PRO A 56 -1.06 7.48 5.48
N ALA A 57 -0.88 6.34 4.80
CA ALA A 57 -1.67 5.17 5.08
C ALA A 57 -1.33 4.61 6.46
N LYS A 58 -2.36 4.28 7.22
CA LYS A 58 -2.20 3.73 8.56
C LYS A 58 -3.06 2.49 8.72
N ASN A 59 -2.57 1.56 9.53
CA ASN A 59 -3.31 0.34 9.81
C ASN A 59 -4.58 0.69 10.59
N LEU A 60 -5.70 0.11 10.14
CA LEU A 60 -6.99 0.35 10.78
C LEU A 60 -7.10 -0.30 12.17
N LYS A 61 -6.28 -1.27 12.45
CA LYS A 61 -6.34 -1.99 13.73
C LYS A 61 -6.03 -1.07 14.92
#